data_7955b5e04865cd540f125d4d8daa3af6
#
_entry.id   7955b5e04865cd540f125d4d8daa3af6
#
_cell.length_a   1.000
_cell.length_b   1.000
_cell.length_c   1.000
_cell.angle_alpha   90.00
_cell.angle_beta   90.00
_cell.angle_gamma   90.00
#
_symmetry.space_group_name_H-M   'P 1'
#
loop_
_entity.id
_entity.type
_entity.pdbx_description
1 polymer ?
#
loop_
_entity_poly.entity_id
_entity_poly.type
_entity_poly.pdbx_seq_one_letter_code
_entity_poly.pdbx_strand_id
1 'polypeptide(L)'
;MSLALMAVCKPGDIVAVESPCYYGSMQMLRGMGVKVIEIPTDPETGISVEALELALEQWPIKGIILVPNCNNPLGFIMPDARKRAVLSLAQRHDIVIFEDDVYGELATEYPRPRTIHSWDIDGRVLLCSSFSKSIAPGLRVGWVAPGRYHDKLMHMKYAISSFNVPSTQMAAATFVLEGHYHRHIRRMRQTYQRNLALYTCWIREYFPCEICITRPKGGFLLWIELPEQVDMVCVARQLCRMKIQVAAGSIFSASGKYRNCLRINCALPLSETYREALKQIGEAVYRAME
;
A
#
# COMPACT_ATOMS: atom_id res chain seq x y z
N MET A 1 -6.11 10.59 0.69
CA MET A 1 -5.64 10.17 2.02
C MET A 1 -5.33 11.36 2.94
N SER A 2 -4.42 12.29 2.63
CA SER A 2 -4.07 13.42 3.53
C SER A 2 -5.29 14.23 3.99
N LEU A 3 -6.18 14.60 3.05
CA LEU A 3 -7.42 15.33 3.39
C LEU A 3 -8.35 14.53 4.32
N ALA A 4 -8.44 13.20 4.10
CA ALA A 4 -9.25 12.33 4.95
C ALA A 4 -8.70 12.29 6.38
N LEU A 5 -7.37 12.15 6.53
CA LEU A 5 -6.71 12.20 7.84
C LEU A 5 -6.90 13.55 8.52
N MET A 6 -6.69 14.67 7.82
CA MET A 6 -6.87 16.03 8.37
C MET A 6 -8.32 16.33 8.77
N ALA A 7 -9.31 15.74 8.09
CA ALA A 7 -10.72 15.92 8.44
C ALA A 7 -11.11 15.23 9.77
N VAL A 8 -10.31 14.23 10.21
CA VAL A 8 -10.63 13.37 11.35
C VAL A 8 -9.63 13.51 12.49
N CYS A 9 -8.34 13.56 12.18
CA CYS A 9 -7.26 13.49 13.16
C CYS A 9 -6.69 14.88 13.50
N LYS A 10 -6.23 15.03 14.73
CA LYS A 10 -5.52 16.20 15.25
C LYS A 10 -4.10 15.81 15.71
N PRO A 11 -3.17 16.77 15.83
CA PRO A 11 -1.88 16.50 16.46
C PRO A 11 -2.04 15.86 17.83
N GLY A 12 -1.28 14.80 18.11
CA GLY A 12 -1.36 14.03 19.36
C GLY A 12 -2.30 12.83 19.32
N ASP A 13 -3.25 12.76 18.37
CA ASP A 13 -4.09 11.58 18.16
C ASP A 13 -3.23 10.35 17.81
N ILE A 14 -3.79 9.15 18.07
CA ILE A 14 -3.16 7.87 17.76
C ILE A 14 -3.90 7.20 16.60
N VAL A 15 -3.16 6.78 15.59
CA VAL A 15 -3.69 6.02 14.45
C VAL A 15 -2.97 4.68 14.36
N ALA A 16 -3.74 3.59 14.26
CA ALA A 16 -3.19 2.27 14.00
C ALA A 16 -2.87 2.11 12.50
N VAL A 17 -1.82 1.34 12.20
CA VAL A 17 -1.41 1.02 10.83
C VAL A 17 -1.01 -0.45 10.74
N GLU A 18 -1.07 -1.03 9.57
CA GLU A 18 -0.48 -2.34 9.26
C GLU A 18 1.04 -2.32 9.49
N SER A 19 1.63 -3.46 9.82
CA SER A 19 3.10 -3.60 9.93
C SER A 19 3.56 -4.82 9.13
N PRO A 20 4.24 -4.62 7.99
CA PRO A 20 4.71 -3.36 7.41
C PRO A 20 3.59 -2.50 6.79
N CYS A 21 3.78 -1.18 6.77
CA CYS A 21 2.83 -0.19 6.24
C CYS A 21 3.46 0.64 5.10
N TYR A 22 2.63 1.11 4.18
CA TYR A 22 3.09 2.06 3.15
C TYR A 22 3.70 3.31 3.79
N TYR A 23 4.97 3.57 3.48
CA TYR A 23 5.75 4.66 4.10
C TYR A 23 5.14 6.04 3.90
N GLY A 24 4.41 6.28 2.80
CA GLY A 24 3.73 7.55 2.56
C GLY A 24 2.65 7.86 3.59
N SER A 25 1.93 6.83 4.09
CA SER A 25 0.95 7.00 5.17
C SER A 25 1.62 7.42 6.46
N MET A 26 2.75 6.79 6.82
CA MET A 26 3.52 7.15 8.02
C MET A 26 4.12 8.56 7.92
N GLN A 27 4.61 8.94 6.73
CA GLN A 27 5.11 10.31 6.51
C GLN A 27 4.00 11.36 6.67
N MET A 28 2.79 11.09 6.17
CA MET A 28 1.63 11.97 6.36
C MET A 28 1.28 12.11 7.85
N LEU A 29 1.16 10.99 8.57
CA LEU A 29 0.85 10.99 10.01
C LEU A 29 1.90 11.75 10.81
N ARG A 30 3.19 11.50 10.54
CA ARG A 30 4.30 12.22 11.17
C ARG A 30 4.25 13.73 10.91
N GLY A 31 3.98 14.12 9.64
CA GLY A 31 3.85 15.54 9.26
C GLY A 31 2.68 16.25 9.93
N MET A 32 1.64 15.50 10.33
CA MET A 32 0.49 16.00 11.07
C MET A 32 0.66 15.94 12.59
N GLY A 33 1.78 15.44 13.11
CA GLY A 33 1.99 15.24 14.55
C GLY A 33 1.12 14.13 15.16
N VAL A 34 0.62 13.20 14.33
CA VAL A 34 -0.19 12.04 14.74
C VAL A 34 0.74 10.89 15.12
N LYS A 35 0.46 10.23 16.24
CA LYS A 35 1.20 9.07 16.73
C LYS A 35 0.75 7.80 16.02
N VAL A 36 1.67 6.84 15.85
CA VAL A 36 1.42 5.59 15.13
C VAL A 36 1.56 4.39 16.06
N ILE A 37 0.61 3.46 15.99
CA ILE A 37 0.73 2.11 16.55
C ILE A 37 0.73 1.12 15.38
N GLU A 38 1.79 0.32 15.30
CA GLU A 38 1.95 -0.73 14.29
C GLU A 38 1.28 -2.02 14.77
N ILE A 39 0.32 -2.52 14.00
CA ILE A 39 -0.37 -3.78 14.28
C ILE A 39 0.23 -4.89 13.42
N PRO A 40 0.62 -6.03 13.99
CA PRO A 40 1.15 -7.17 13.24
C PRO A 40 0.24 -7.56 12.08
N THR A 41 0.86 -7.82 10.92
CA THR A 41 0.16 -8.09 9.67
C THR A 41 0.72 -9.33 9.01
N ASP A 42 -0.13 -10.31 8.82
CA ASP A 42 0.19 -11.56 8.14
C ASP A 42 0.28 -11.32 6.61
N PRO A 43 1.31 -11.84 5.91
CA PRO A 43 1.54 -11.59 4.49
C PRO A 43 0.50 -12.20 3.55
N GLU A 44 -0.39 -13.07 4.03
CA GLU A 44 -1.44 -13.69 3.21
C GLU A 44 -2.85 -13.20 3.56
N THR A 45 -3.09 -12.92 4.85
CA THR A 45 -4.44 -12.65 5.37
C THR A 45 -4.63 -11.22 5.90
N GLY A 46 -3.55 -10.45 6.03
CA GLY A 46 -3.59 -9.06 6.45
C GLY A 46 -3.49 -8.87 7.97
N ILE A 47 -3.97 -7.76 8.46
CA ILE A 47 -3.83 -7.33 9.86
C ILE A 47 -4.36 -8.36 10.86
N SER A 48 -3.68 -8.57 11.99
CA SER A 48 -4.20 -9.37 13.10
C SER A 48 -5.35 -8.63 13.78
N VAL A 49 -6.54 -9.25 13.74
CA VAL A 49 -7.76 -8.72 14.37
C VAL A 49 -7.62 -8.74 15.89
N GLU A 50 -7.00 -9.78 16.43
CA GLU A 50 -6.77 -9.98 17.84
C GLU A 50 -5.79 -8.92 18.40
N ALA A 51 -4.69 -8.67 17.70
CA ALA A 51 -3.73 -7.64 18.08
C ALA A 51 -4.33 -6.23 17.98
N LEU A 52 -5.19 -6.00 16.97
CA LEU A 52 -5.93 -4.75 16.85
C LEU A 52 -6.90 -4.54 18.01
N GLU A 53 -7.65 -5.57 18.40
CA GLU A 53 -8.58 -5.52 19.55
C GLU A 53 -7.85 -5.16 20.83
N LEU A 54 -6.76 -5.85 21.14
CA LEU A 54 -5.90 -5.54 22.30
C LEU A 54 -5.36 -4.10 22.27
N ALA A 55 -4.94 -3.62 21.09
CA ALA A 55 -4.45 -2.26 20.97
C ALA A 55 -5.57 -1.22 21.21
N LEU A 56 -6.80 -1.49 20.75
CA LEU A 56 -7.98 -0.64 20.99
C LEU A 56 -8.40 -0.58 22.46
N GLU A 57 -8.19 -1.65 23.22
CA GLU A 57 -8.42 -1.68 24.66
C GLU A 57 -7.39 -0.87 25.46
N GLN A 58 -6.13 -0.86 24.98
CA GLN A 58 -5.02 -0.24 25.70
C GLN A 58 -4.77 1.23 25.35
N TRP A 59 -5.15 1.64 24.13
CA TRP A 59 -4.81 2.96 23.61
C TRP A 59 -6.04 3.68 23.03
N PRO A 60 -6.15 5.02 23.22
CA PRO A 60 -7.22 5.81 22.63
C PRO A 60 -6.99 6.00 21.12
N ILE A 61 -7.06 4.91 20.37
CA ILE A 61 -6.86 4.91 18.93
C ILE A 61 -8.03 5.65 18.26
N LYS A 62 -7.73 6.64 17.43
CA LYS A 62 -8.72 7.45 16.70
C LYS A 62 -9.19 6.80 15.42
N GLY A 63 -8.31 6.06 14.76
CA GLY A 63 -8.63 5.38 13.52
C GLY A 63 -7.52 4.43 13.09
N ILE A 64 -7.76 3.72 12.00
CA ILE A 64 -6.83 2.78 11.41
C ILE A 64 -6.67 3.02 9.91
N ILE A 65 -5.43 2.99 9.39
CA ILE A 65 -5.15 2.99 7.95
C ILE A 65 -4.92 1.56 7.50
N LEU A 66 -5.64 1.15 6.45
CA LEU A 66 -5.58 -0.19 5.87
C LEU A 66 -5.43 -0.12 4.35
N VAL A 67 -4.68 -1.06 3.79
CA VAL A 67 -4.61 -1.35 2.35
C VAL A 67 -5.10 -2.78 2.12
N PRO A 68 -6.41 -3.05 2.21
CA PRO A 68 -6.93 -4.42 2.29
C PRO A 68 -6.92 -5.17 0.97
N ASN A 69 -6.75 -4.47 -0.16
CA ASN A 69 -6.77 -5.06 -1.50
C ASN A 69 -5.44 -4.82 -2.22
N CYS A 70 -4.72 -5.90 -2.54
CA CYS A 70 -3.38 -5.85 -3.15
C CYS A 70 -2.43 -4.96 -2.34
N ASN A 71 -2.27 -5.29 -1.06
CA ASN A 71 -1.53 -4.53 -0.06
C ASN A 71 -0.17 -4.01 -0.55
N ASN A 72 0.21 -2.86 -0.08
CA ASN A 72 1.55 -2.30 -0.24
C ASN A 72 2.24 -2.22 1.13
N PRO A 73 3.25 -3.09 1.41
CA PRO A 73 4.12 -3.76 0.43
C PRO A 73 3.83 -5.25 0.16
N LEU A 74 2.98 -5.93 0.92
CA LEU A 74 2.92 -7.41 0.99
C LEU A 74 2.16 -8.07 -0.18
N GLY A 75 1.25 -7.35 -0.85
CA GLY A 75 0.51 -7.85 -2.01
C GLY A 75 -0.70 -8.74 -1.70
N PHE A 76 -1.08 -8.95 -0.44
CA PHE A 76 -2.24 -9.75 -0.09
C PHE A 76 -3.57 -9.08 -0.47
N ILE A 77 -4.63 -9.88 -0.50
CA ILE A 77 -6.02 -9.43 -0.45
C ILE A 77 -6.60 -9.97 0.84
N MET A 78 -7.02 -9.08 1.73
CA MET A 78 -7.62 -9.44 3.01
C MET A 78 -8.93 -10.19 2.77
N PRO A 79 -9.14 -11.37 3.39
CA PRO A 79 -10.40 -12.11 3.29
C PRO A 79 -11.60 -11.28 3.77
N ASP A 80 -12.76 -11.43 3.11
CA ASP A 80 -13.98 -10.69 3.43
C ASP A 80 -14.43 -10.87 4.89
N ALA A 81 -14.23 -12.07 5.47
CA ALA A 81 -14.51 -12.33 6.88
C ALA A 81 -13.66 -11.43 7.80
N ARG A 82 -12.36 -11.28 7.48
CA ARG A 82 -11.45 -10.44 8.25
C ARG A 82 -11.76 -8.94 8.07
N LYS A 83 -12.10 -8.50 6.85
CA LYS A 83 -12.57 -7.13 6.60
C LYS A 83 -13.79 -6.78 7.45
N ARG A 84 -14.78 -7.70 7.52
CA ARG A 84 -15.96 -7.51 8.38
C ARG A 84 -15.63 -7.53 9.86
N ALA A 85 -14.69 -8.37 10.30
CA ALA A 85 -14.24 -8.39 11.69
C ALA A 85 -13.61 -7.05 12.09
N VAL A 86 -12.72 -6.50 11.25
CA VAL A 86 -12.13 -5.17 11.47
C VAL A 86 -13.20 -4.07 11.50
N LEU A 87 -14.18 -4.10 10.59
CA LEU A 87 -15.30 -3.16 10.60
C LEU A 87 -16.11 -3.25 11.90
N SER A 88 -16.40 -4.46 12.37
CA SER A 88 -17.10 -4.69 13.64
C SER A 88 -16.32 -4.16 14.84
N LEU A 89 -15.00 -4.35 14.89
CA LEU A 89 -14.14 -3.72 15.89
C LEU A 89 -14.21 -2.19 15.84
N ALA A 90 -14.12 -1.62 14.64
CA ALA A 90 -14.22 -0.19 14.45
C ALA A 90 -15.57 0.37 14.91
N GLN A 91 -16.65 -0.39 14.75
CA GLN A 91 -17.98 -0.04 15.24
C GLN A 91 -18.06 -0.07 16.77
N ARG A 92 -17.55 -1.13 17.40
CA ARG A 92 -17.57 -1.28 18.87
C ARG A 92 -16.75 -0.21 19.60
N HIS A 93 -15.63 0.21 19.02
CA HIS A 93 -14.72 1.19 19.63
C HIS A 93 -14.88 2.61 19.07
N ASP A 94 -15.87 2.85 18.21
CA ASP A 94 -16.15 4.11 17.54
C ASP A 94 -14.91 4.76 16.88
N ILE A 95 -14.09 3.95 16.21
CA ILE A 95 -12.93 4.41 15.45
C ILE A 95 -13.25 4.54 13.96
N VAL A 96 -12.40 5.26 13.25
CA VAL A 96 -12.49 5.51 11.80
C VAL A 96 -11.60 4.53 11.05
N ILE A 97 -12.06 4.05 9.90
CA ILE A 97 -11.22 3.29 8.96
C ILE A 97 -10.87 4.20 7.77
N PHE A 98 -9.59 4.40 7.54
CA PHE A 98 -9.05 5.00 6.32
C PHE A 98 -8.64 3.86 5.38
N GLU A 99 -9.50 3.53 4.43
CA GLU A 99 -9.27 2.47 3.47
C GLU A 99 -8.58 3.01 2.22
N ASP A 100 -7.34 2.56 1.96
CA ASP A 100 -6.61 2.87 0.74
C ASP A 100 -6.83 1.74 -0.29
N ASP A 101 -7.60 2.02 -1.34
CA ASP A 101 -7.98 1.05 -2.36
C ASP A 101 -7.45 1.44 -3.76
N VAL A 102 -6.23 1.94 -3.83
CA VAL A 102 -5.61 2.36 -5.12
C VAL A 102 -5.18 1.18 -5.99
N TYR A 103 -5.05 -0.02 -5.42
CA TYR A 103 -4.63 -1.23 -6.12
C TYR A 103 -5.75 -2.22 -6.41
N GLY A 104 -6.95 -2.05 -5.83
CA GLY A 104 -8.03 -3.05 -5.90
C GLY A 104 -8.45 -3.43 -7.33
N GLU A 105 -8.38 -2.49 -8.28
CA GLU A 105 -8.62 -2.77 -9.70
C GLU A 105 -7.57 -3.67 -10.35
N LEU A 106 -6.39 -3.80 -9.73
CA LEU A 106 -5.27 -4.60 -10.23
C LEU A 106 -5.22 -6.02 -9.63
N ALA A 107 -6.26 -6.43 -8.91
CA ALA A 107 -6.39 -7.80 -8.41
C ALA A 107 -6.36 -8.81 -9.57
N THR A 108 -5.64 -9.93 -9.37
CA THR A 108 -5.49 -10.96 -10.42
C THR A 108 -6.81 -11.64 -10.71
N GLU A 109 -7.59 -11.90 -9.66
CA GLU A 109 -8.90 -12.56 -9.77
C GLU A 109 -10.03 -11.56 -10.04
N TYR A 110 -11.06 -12.03 -10.73
CA TYR A 110 -12.29 -11.29 -11.01
C TYR A 110 -13.50 -12.08 -10.47
N PRO A 111 -14.50 -11.42 -9.89
CA PRO A 111 -14.65 -9.97 -9.72
C PRO A 111 -13.62 -9.37 -8.77
N ARG A 112 -13.41 -8.02 -8.90
CA ARG A 112 -12.50 -7.33 -7.99
C ARG A 112 -12.90 -7.58 -6.51
N PRO A 113 -11.94 -7.62 -5.58
CA PRO A 113 -12.23 -7.79 -4.17
C PRO A 113 -13.07 -6.62 -3.63
N ARG A 114 -13.98 -6.95 -2.73
CA ARG A 114 -14.81 -5.96 -2.05
C ARG A 114 -13.96 -5.05 -1.15
N THR A 115 -14.39 -3.81 -1.01
CA THR A 115 -13.86 -2.86 -0.04
C THR A 115 -14.56 -3.04 1.31
N ILE A 116 -13.90 -2.64 2.42
CA ILE A 116 -14.53 -2.58 3.74
C ILE A 116 -15.71 -1.61 3.69
N HIS A 117 -15.54 -0.49 2.99
CA HIS A 117 -16.58 0.52 2.75
C HIS A 117 -17.88 -0.07 2.21
N SER A 118 -17.82 -1.18 1.43
CA SER A 118 -19.04 -1.80 0.85
C SER A 118 -19.98 -2.42 1.90
N TRP A 119 -19.55 -2.62 3.13
CA TRP A 119 -20.35 -3.10 4.26
C TRP A 119 -20.60 -2.03 5.32
N ASP A 120 -20.05 -0.82 5.12
CA ASP A 120 -20.19 0.28 6.07
C ASP A 120 -21.59 0.92 5.95
N ILE A 121 -22.37 0.83 7.02
CA ILE A 121 -23.73 1.37 7.08
C ILE A 121 -23.83 2.66 7.89
N ASP A 122 -22.79 3.03 8.64
CA ASP A 122 -22.78 4.20 9.53
C ASP A 122 -21.79 5.29 9.10
N GLY A 123 -21.16 5.12 7.94
CA GLY A 123 -20.30 6.11 7.31
C GLY A 123 -18.96 6.34 8.00
N ARG A 124 -18.41 5.33 8.70
CA ARG A 124 -17.13 5.42 9.41
C ARG A 124 -15.92 5.08 8.54
N VAL A 125 -16.11 4.48 7.36
CA VAL A 125 -15.04 4.11 6.44
C VAL A 125 -14.87 5.21 5.38
N LEU A 126 -13.71 5.88 5.39
CA LEU A 126 -13.30 6.81 4.36
C LEU A 126 -12.51 6.03 3.29
N LEU A 127 -13.19 5.67 2.20
CA LEU A 127 -12.56 4.98 1.08
C LEU A 127 -11.80 5.97 0.21
N CYS A 128 -10.49 5.80 0.12
CA CYS A 128 -9.59 6.58 -0.72
C CYS A 128 -9.16 5.77 -1.93
N SER A 129 -9.26 6.34 -3.13
CA SER A 129 -8.75 5.71 -4.34
C SER A 129 -8.23 6.72 -5.35
N SER A 130 -7.57 6.26 -6.42
CA SER A 130 -7.06 7.13 -7.48
C SER A 130 -6.77 6.38 -8.76
N PHE A 131 -6.67 7.12 -9.87
CA PHE A 131 -6.19 6.59 -11.15
C PHE A 131 -4.66 6.48 -11.26
N SER A 132 -3.93 6.85 -10.22
CA SER A 132 -2.45 6.84 -10.23
C SER A 132 -1.83 5.47 -10.49
N LYS A 133 -2.50 4.38 -10.08
CA LYS A 133 -2.01 3.01 -10.26
C LYS A 133 -2.74 2.26 -11.36
N SER A 134 -3.94 2.70 -11.71
CA SER A 134 -4.79 2.04 -12.70
C SER A 134 -4.72 2.67 -14.09
N ILE A 135 -4.47 3.98 -14.23
CA ILE A 135 -4.31 4.65 -15.53
C ILE A 135 -2.90 5.23 -15.66
N ALA A 136 -2.62 6.32 -14.93
CA ALA A 136 -1.32 6.99 -15.00
C ALA A 136 -1.07 7.85 -13.75
N PRO A 137 0.13 7.80 -13.15
CA PRO A 137 0.46 8.59 -11.97
C PRO A 137 0.47 10.11 -12.24
N GLY A 138 0.72 10.52 -13.47
CA GLY A 138 0.77 11.93 -13.89
C GLY A 138 -0.58 12.63 -13.95
N LEU A 139 -1.70 11.90 -14.01
CA LEU A 139 -3.05 12.50 -14.03
C LEU A 139 -3.40 13.24 -12.73
N ARG A 140 -2.87 12.82 -11.62
CA ARG A 140 -3.15 13.38 -10.28
C ARG A 140 -4.65 13.46 -9.95
N VAL A 141 -5.43 12.47 -10.39
CA VAL A 141 -6.88 12.34 -10.12
C VAL A 141 -7.10 11.22 -9.12
N GLY A 142 -7.84 11.54 -8.07
CA GLY A 142 -8.26 10.60 -7.04
C GLY A 142 -9.52 11.10 -6.35
N TRP A 143 -10.12 10.24 -5.54
CA TRP A 143 -11.37 10.53 -4.84
C TRP A 143 -11.38 9.92 -3.44
N VAL A 144 -12.29 10.42 -2.63
CA VAL A 144 -12.63 9.87 -1.33
C VAL A 144 -14.14 9.71 -1.27
N ALA A 145 -14.61 8.55 -0.82
CA ALA A 145 -15.99 8.37 -0.37
C ALA A 145 -15.98 8.59 1.16
N PRO A 146 -16.43 9.77 1.64
CA PRO A 146 -16.10 10.25 2.98
C PRO A 146 -17.07 9.80 4.07
N GLY A 147 -18.17 9.12 3.70
CA GLY A 147 -19.21 8.73 4.65
C GLY A 147 -19.73 9.92 5.48
N ARG A 148 -19.81 9.74 6.80
CA ARG A 148 -20.28 10.78 7.74
C ARG A 148 -19.34 11.99 7.90
N TYR A 149 -18.18 11.96 7.28
CA TYR A 149 -17.17 13.04 7.34
C TYR A 149 -17.22 13.98 6.12
N HIS A 150 -18.26 13.90 5.29
CA HIS A 150 -18.38 14.64 4.03
C HIS A 150 -18.11 16.14 4.20
N ASP A 151 -18.82 16.81 5.10
CA ASP A 151 -18.76 18.26 5.25
C ASP A 151 -17.37 18.71 5.75
N LYS A 152 -16.78 17.97 6.70
CA LYS A 152 -15.42 18.24 7.17
C LYS A 152 -14.41 18.09 6.05
N LEU A 153 -14.52 17.03 5.24
CA LEU A 153 -13.62 16.79 4.13
C LEU A 153 -13.78 17.85 3.03
N MET A 154 -14.99 18.27 2.72
CA MET A 154 -15.23 19.34 1.76
C MET A 154 -14.63 20.66 2.23
N HIS A 155 -14.78 21.01 3.51
CA HIS A 155 -14.15 22.19 4.10
C HIS A 155 -12.61 22.12 3.99
N MET A 156 -12.00 20.99 4.38
CA MET A 156 -10.55 20.80 4.28
C MET A 156 -10.06 20.83 2.84
N LYS A 157 -10.81 20.24 1.89
CA LYS A 157 -10.47 20.31 0.48
C LYS A 157 -10.46 21.74 -0.03
N TYR A 158 -11.48 22.52 0.29
CA TYR A 158 -11.54 23.93 -0.10
C TYR A 158 -10.37 24.73 0.47
N ALA A 159 -10.07 24.56 1.76
CA ALA A 159 -9.00 25.28 2.43
C ALA A 159 -7.58 24.95 1.93
N ILE A 160 -7.32 23.69 1.55
CA ILE A 160 -5.97 23.22 1.23
C ILE A 160 -5.68 23.17 -0.27
N SER A 161 -6.63 22.73 -1.08
CA SER A 161 -6.41 22.51 -2.52
C SER A 161 -7.41 23.20 -3.44
N SER A 162 -8.43 23.87 -2.90
CA SER A 162 -9.53 24.56 -3.60
C SER A 162 -10.09 23.79 -4.80
N PHE A 163 -9.38 23.78 -5.93
CA PHE A 163 -9.81 23.14 -7.18
C PHE A 163 -8.79 22.12 -7.68
N ASN A 164 -9.27 21.09 -8.36
CA ASN A 164 -8.43 20.18 -9.10
C ASN A 164 -8.26 20.69 -10.54
N VAL A 165 -7.26 20.19 -11.25
CA VAL A 165 -7.03 20.53 -12.67
C VAL A 165 -8.14 19.93 -13.54
N PRO A 166 -9.01 20.74 -14.21
CA PRO A 166 -10.14 20.20 -14.96
C PRO A 166 -9.75 19.34 -16.14
N SER A 167 -8.67 19.67 -16.85
CA SER A 167 -8.23 18.93 -18.05
C SER A 167 -7.90 17.47 -17.76
N THR A 168 -7.19 17.19 -16.66
CA THR A 168 -6.86 15.81 -16.29
C THR A 168 -8.08 15.02 -15.78
N GLN A 169 -9.03 15.69 -15.13
CA GLN A 169 -10.29 15.07 -14.74
C GLN A 169 -11.14 14.72 -15.96
N MET A 170 -11.27 15.66 -16.93
CA MET A 170 -11.99 15.42 -18.18
C MET A 170 -11.36 14.26 -18.96
N ALA A 171 -10.03 14.24 -19.10
CA ALA A 171 -9.33 13.16 -19.77
C ALA A 171 -9.60 11.80 -19.12
N ALA A 172 -9.56 11.73 -17.78
CA ALA A 172 -9.88 10.51 -17.04
C ALA A 172 -11.36 10.10 -17.23
N ALA A 173 -12.28 11.07 -17.16
CA ALA A 173 -13.71 10.83 -17.37
C ALA A 173 -14.00 10.28 -18.77
N THR A 174 -13.46 10.92 -19.81
CA THR A 174 -13.59 10.47 -21.22
C THR A 174 -13.06 9.03 -21.37
N PHE A 175 -11.87 8.74 -20.83
CA PHE A 175 -11.27 7.41 -20.91
C PHE A 175 -12.15 6.32 -20.24
N VAL A 176 -12.84 6.65 -19.15
CA VAL A 176 -13.75 5.74 -18.46
C VAL A 176 -15.07 5.60 -19.24
N LEU A 177 -15.69 6.71 -19.64
CA LEU A 177 -17.00 6.74 -20.27
C LEU A 177 -17.02 6.10 -21.67
N GLU A 178 -15.95 6.23 -22.41
CA GLU A 178 -15.78 5.60 -23.72
C GLU A 178 -15.43 4.09 -23.64
N GLY A 179 -15.42 3.51 -22.44
CA GLY A 179 -15.19 2.08 -22.22
C GLY A 179 -13.73 1.64 -22.36
N HIS A 180 -12.80 2.55 -22.54
CA HIS A 180 -11.37 2.23 -22.68
C HIS A 180 -10.77 1.69 -21.38
N TYR A 181 -11.29 2.14 -20.22
CA TYR A 181 -10.80 1.78 -18.91
C TYR A 181 -10.81 0.27 -18.66
N HIS A 182 -11.92 -0.42 -18.90
CA HIS A 182 -12.02 -1.86 -18.62
C HIS A 182 -11.06 -2.69 -19.48
N ARG A 183 -10.88 -2.32 -20.76
CA ARG A 183 -9.91 -2.98 -21.65
C ARG A 183 -8.49 -2.76 -21.18
N HIS A 184 -8.18 -1.52 -20.78
CA HIS A 184 -6.88 -1.14 -20.23
C HIS A 184 -6.55 -1.93 -18.96
N ILE A 185 -7.44 -1.97 -17.98
CA ILE A 185 -7.24 -2.68 -16.71
C ILE A 185 -7.02 -4.19 -16.95
N ARG A 186 -7.81 -4.81 -17.84
CA ARG A 186 -7.59 -6.22 -18.21
C ARG A 186 -6.17 -6.46 -18.73
N ARG A 187 -5.71 -5.61 -19.63
CA ARG A 187 -4.35 -5.67 -20.18
C ARG A 187 -3.29 -5.46 -19.08
N MET A 188 -3.50 -4.49 -18.20
CA MET A 188 -2.55 -4.20 -17.11
C MET A 188 -2.45 -5.36 -16.12
N ARG A 189 -3.57 -5.99 -15.73
CA ARG A 189 -3.56 -7.20 -14.88
C ARG A 189 -2.70 -8.31 -15.49
N GLN A 190 -2.89 -8.62 -16.76
CA GLN A 190 -2.11 -9.64 -17.48
C GLN A 190 -0.62 -9.28 -17.53
N THR A 191 -0.32 -8.01 -17.84
CA THR A 191 1.07 -7.52 -17.88
C THR A 191 1.74 -7.64 -16.53
N TYR A 192 1.09 -7.18 -15.47
CA TYR A 192 1.67 -7.24 -14.12
C TYR A 192 1.80 -8.65 -13.59
N GLN A 193 0.83 -9.54 -13.87
CA GLN A 193 0.94 -10.95 -13.51
C GLN A 193 2.15 -11.63 -14.19
N ARG A 194 2.34 -11.37 -15.50
CA ARG A 194 3.53 -11.84 -16.22
C ARG A 194 4.82 -11.28 -15.64
N ASN A 195 4.84 -9.98 -15.36
CA ASN A 195 6.02 -9.34 -14.78
C ASN A 195 6.36 -9.93 -13.42
N LEU A 196 5.39 -10.04 -12.52
CA LEU A 196 5.58 -10.62 -11.18
C LEU A 196 6.18 -12.03 -11.26
N ALA A 197 5.69 -12.87 -12.18
CA ALA A 197 6.23 -14.23 -12.37
C ALA A 197 7.69 -14.20 -12.82
N LEU A 198 8.04 -13.39 -13.82
CA LEU A 198 9.41 -13.30 -14.35
C LEU A 198 10.38 -12.66 -13.35
N TYR A 199 9.97 -11.57 -12.67
CA TYR A 199 10.80 -10.99 -11.61
C TYR A 199 11.05 -11.99 -10.47
N THR A 200 10.04 -12.77 -10.09
CA THR A 200 10.21 -13.84 -9.09
C THR A 200 11.20 -14.90 -9.56
N CYS A 201 11.18 -15.30 -10.84
CA CYS A 201 12.18 -16.23 -11.39
C CYS A 201 13.60 -15.66 -11.33
N TRP A 202 13.79 -14.40 -11.78
CA TRP A 202 15.11 -13.76 -11.73
C TRP A 202 15.62 -13.54 -10.30
N ILE A 203 14.73 -13.19 -9.36
CA ILE A 203 15.11 -13.06 -7.95
C ILE A 203 15.58 -14.41 -7.41
N ARG A 204 14.87 -15.51 -7.70
CA ARG A 204 15.30 -16.84 -7.28
C ARG A 204 16.59 -17.32 -7.93
N GLU A 205 16.91 -16.83 -9.13
CA GLU A 205 18.15 -17.14 -9.86
C GLU A 205 19.35 -16.39 -9.27
N TYR A 206 19.16 -15.13 -8.83
CA TYR A 206 20.28 -14.24 -8.48
C TYR A 206 20.45 -13.99 -6.99
N PHE A 207 19.46 -14.31 -6.16
CA PHE A 207 19.51 -14.06 -4.72
C PHE A 207 19.83 -15.36 -3.95
N PRO A 208 20.25 -15.27 -2.67
CA PRO A 208 20.44 -16.43 -1.81
C PRO A 208 19.21 -17.34 -1.75
N CYS A 209 19.41 -18.64 -1.52
CA CYS A 209 18.30 -19.59 -1.45
C CYS A 209 17.42 -19.45 -0.21
N GLU A 210 17.93 -18.82 0.84
CA GLU A 210 17.23 -18.63 2.13
C GLU A 210 16.28 -17.43 2.15
N ILE A 211 15.84 -16.91 0.99
CA ILE A 211 14.92 -15.78 0.92
C ILE A 211 13.45 -16.22 0.95
N CYS A 212 12.61 -15.38 1.57
CA CYS A 212 11.16 -15.47 1.46
C CYS A 212 10.63 -14.38 0.53
N ILE A 213 9.82 -14.78 -0.46
CA ILE A 213 9.17 -13.84 -1.39
C ILE A 213 7.67 -13.96 -1.22
N THR A 214 6.97 -12.83 -1.02
CA THR A 214 5.50 -12.82 -0.97
C THR A 214 4.88 -13.29 -2.28
N ARG A 215 3.63 -13.76 -2.21
CA ARG A 215 2.82 -14.18 -3.37
C ARG A 215 1.68 -13.18 -3.59
N PRO A 216 1.91 -12.06 -4.30
CA PRO A 216 0.91 -11.03 -4.48
C PRO A 216 -0.32 -11.56 -5.21
N LYS A 217 -1.50 -11.22 -4.70
CA LYS A 217 -2.80 -11.52 -5.34
C LYS A 217 -3.23 -10.44 -6.34
N GLY A 218 -2.34 -9.53 -6.67
CA GLY A 218 -2.53 -8.44 -7.63
C GLY A 218 -1.52 -7.32 -7.45
N GLY A 219 -1.69 -6.25 -8.23
CA GLY A 219 -0.72 -5.14 -8.23
C GLY A 219 0.57 -5.51 -8.96
N PHE A 220 1.66 -4.90 -8.54
CA PHE A 220 2.97 -5.01 -9.20
C PHE A 220 4.14 -4.89 -8.21
N LEU A 221 3.92 -5.27 -6.95
CA LEU A 221 4.93 -5.17 -5.89
C LEU A 221 5.30 -6.56 -5.38
N LEU A 222 6.59 -6.78 -5.17
CA LEU A 222 7.13 -7.95 -4.48
C LEU A 222 7.80 -7.48 -3.20
N TRP A 223 7.53 -8.17 -2.11
CA TRP A 223 8.24 -8.04 -0.86
C TRP A 223 9.14 -9.25 -0.68
N ILE A 224 10.40 -8.99 -0.34
CA ILE A 224 11.43 -10.00 -0.18
C ILE A 224 12.01 -9.86 1.22
N GLU A 225 12.03 -10.95 1.95
CA GLU A 225 12.72 -11.08 3.22
C GLU A 225 14.02 -11.87 2.98
N LEU A 226 15.12 -11.28 3.40
CA LEU A 226 16.49 -11.81 3.30
C LEU A 226 16.89 -12.38 4.67
N PRO A 227 18.01 -13.14 4.74
CA PRO A 227 18.60 -13.57 6.01
C PRO A 227 18.78 -12.39 6.99
N GLU A 228 18.58 -12.62 8.28
CA GLU A 228 18.54 -11.59 9.32
C GLU A 228 19.82 -10.74 9.42
N GLN A 229 20.97 -11.30 9.06
CA GLN A 229 22.26 -10.60 9.07
C GLN A 229 22.35 -9.50 8.00
N VAL A 230 21.50 -9.51 6.97
CA VAL A 230 21.56 -8.54 5.88
C VAL A 230 20.88 -7.22 6.28
N ASP A 231 21.63 -6.13 6.31
CA ASP A 231 21.09 -4.79 6.48
C ASP A 231 20.84 -4.11 5.12
N MET A 232 19.60 -4.16 4.66
CA MET A 232 19.19 -3.55 3.38
C MET A 232 19.35 -2.03 3.34
N VAL A 233 19.48 -1.34 4.47
CA VAL A 233 19.78 0.11 4.47
C VAL A 233 21.21 0.35 3.99
N CYS A 234 22.14 -0.47 4.44
CA CYS A 234 23.55 -0.42 4.00
C CYS A 234 23.66 -0.83 2.52
N VAL A 235 23.04 -1.94 2.13
CA VAL A 235 23.04 -2.43 0.75
C VAL A 235 22.41 -1.40 -0.20
N ALA A 236 21.28 -0.80 0.15
CA ALA A 236 20.62 0.23 -0.68
C ALA A 236 21.50 1.47 -0.91
N ARG A 237 22.30 1.88 0.08
CA ARG A 237 23.27 2.98 -0.08
C ARG A 237 24.38 2.64 -1.08
N GLN A 238 24.87 1.40 -1.09
CA GLN A 238 25.86 0.93 -2.06
C GLN A 238 25.25 0.90 -3.48
N LEU A 239 24.06 0.32 -3.63
CA LEU A 239 23.33 0.24 -4.89
C LEU A 239 23.01 1.63 -5.47
N CYS A 240 22.71 2.59 -4.63
CA CYS A 240 22.44 3.97 -5.06
C CYS A 240 23.65 4.61 -5.78
N ARG A 241 24.89 4.28 -5.39
CA ARG A 241 26.13 4.70 -6.08
C ARG A 241 26.25 4.09 -7.48
N MET A 242 25.61 2.93 -7.69
CA MET A 242 25.52 2.23 -8.97
C MET A 242 24.27 2.65 -9.77
N LYS A 243 23.55 3.70 -9.34
CA LYS A 243 22.29 4.20 -9.93
C LYS A 243 21.14 3.17 -9.87
N ILE A 244 21.19 2.24 -8.92
CA ILE A 244 20.14 1.28 -8.63
C ILE A 244 19.44 1.72 -7.34
N GLN A 245 18.13 2.00 -7.44
CA GLN A 245 17.33 2.41 -6.29
C GLN A 245 16.36 1.31 -5.89
N VAL A 246 16.44 0.87 -4.64
CA VAL A 246 15.54 -0.11 -4.03
C VAL A 246 14.85 0.48 -2.80
N ALA A 247 13.69 -0.01 -2.45
CA ALA A 247 12.99 0.38 -1.23
C ALA A 247 13.33 -0.60 -0.10
N ALA A 248 14.26 -0.21 0.78
CA ALA A 248 14.62 -0.99 1.97
C ALA A 248 13.44 -1.13 2.91
N GLY A 249 13.30 -2.29 3.55
CA GLY A 249 12.13 -2.63 4.37
C GLY A 249 11.92 -1.72 5.57
N SER A 250 12.97 -1.17 6.13
CA SER A 250 12.91 -0.28 7.31
C SER A 250 12.05 0.98 7.10
N ILE A 251 11.87 1.45 5.86
CA ILE A 251 11.00 2.61 5.58
C ILE A 251 9.50 2.27 5.72
N PHE A 252 9.15 0.99 5.77
CA PHE A 252 7.77 0.50 5.92
C PHE A 252 7.38 0.25 7.38
N SER A 253 8.20 0.71 8.33
CA SER A 253 7.95 0.64 9.77
C SER A 253 8.31 1.95 10.45
N ALA A 254 7.45 2.40 11.36
CA ALA A 254 7.72 3.59 12.17
C ALA A 254 8.83 3.33 13.21
N SER A 255 8.99 2.09 13.65
CA SER A 255 10.00 1.63 14.61
C SER A 255 11.29 1.11 13.95
N GLY A 256 11.39 1.14 12.61
CA GLY A 256 12.59 0.73 11.87
C GLY A 256 12.80 -0.78 11.78
N LYS A 257 11.75 -1.59 11.92
CA LYS A 257 11.74 -3.04 11.66
C LYS A 257 12.06 -3.35 10.20
N TYR A 258 12.12 -4.63 9.84
CA TYR A 258 12.28 -5.10 8.46
C TYR A 258 13.58 -4.65 7.80
N ARG A 259 14.67 -4.55 8.56
CA ARG A 259 15.98 -4.13 8.04
C ARG A 259 16.54 -5.11 7.00
N ASN A 260 16.20 -6.39 7.13
CA ASN A 260 16.54 -7.46 6.19
C ASN A 260 15.55 -7.61 5.03
N CYS A 261 14.61 -6.68 4.87
CA CYS A 261 13.60 -6.77 3.82
C CYS A 261 13.78 -5.70 2.75
N LEU A 262 13.25 -5.97 1.54
CA LEU A 262 13.16 -4.99 0.47
C LEU A 262 11.88 -5.16 -0.34
N ARG A 263 11.41 -4.05 -0.93
CA ARG A 263 10.30 -4.07 -1.89
C ARG A 263 10.80 -3.77 -3.30
N ILE A 264 10.44 -4.65 -4.24
CA ILE A 264 10.70 -4.48 -5.68
C ILE A 264 9.42 -4.03 -6.38
N ASN A 265 9.56 -3.07 -7.33
CA ASN A 265 8.49 -2.62 -8.21
C ASN A 265 8.62 -3.35 -9.56
N CYS A 266 7.62 -4.14 -9.91
CA CYS A 266 7.57 -4.95 -11.14
C CYS A 266 6.66 -4.33 -12.23
N ALA A 267 6.26 -3.05 -12.10
CA ALA A 267 5.43 -2.37 -13.10
C ALA A 267 6.21 -1.99 -14.37
N LEU A 268 7.53 -1.94 -14.27
CA LEU A 268 8.39 -1.50 -15.36
C LEU A 268 8.45 -2.55 -16.48
N PRO A 269 8.64 -2.12 -17.75
CA PRO A 269 8.79 -3.04 -18.86
C PRO A 269 9.95 -4.01 -18.61
N LEU A 270 9.75 -5.27 -18.97
CA LEU A 270 10.79 -6.29 -18.89
C LEU A 270 11.92 -5.92 -19.86
N SER A 271 13.14 -5.76 -19.38
CA SER A 271 14.33 -5.47 -20.17
C SER A 271 15.56 -6.08 -19.55
N GLU A 272 16.61 -6.26 -20.36
CA GLU A 272 17.90 -6.75 -19.89
C GLU A 272 18.52 -5.81 -18.84
N THR A 273 18.26 -4.50 -18.94
CA THR A 273 18.71 -3.52 -17.93
C THR A 273 18.15 -3.82 -16.54
N TYR A 274 16.85 -4.18 -16.45
CA TYR A 274 16.26 -4.53 -15.15
C TYR A 274 16.69 -5.90 -14.67
N ARG A 275 16.92 -6.85 -15.56
CA ARG A 275 17.46 -8.16 -15.22
C ARG A 275 18.88 -8.03 -14.64
N GLU A 276 19.73 -7.25 -15.29
CA GLU A 276 21.08 -6.97 -14.80
C GLU A 276 21.06 -6.21 -13.46
N ALA A 277 20.16 -5.25 -13.29
CA ALA A 277 20.01 -4.57 -12.00
C ALA A 277 19.62 -5.54 -10.87
N LEU A 278 18.72 -6.49 -11.12
CA LEU A 278 18.37 -7.53 -10.12
C LEU A 278 19.54 -8.42 -9.80
N LYS A 279 20.35 -8.80 -10.78
CA LYS A 279 21.59 -9.58 -10.57
C LYS A 279 22.55 -8.80 -9.66
N GLN A 280 22.79 -7.52 -9.94
CA GLN A 280 23.64 -6.66 -9.11
C GLN A 280 23.11 -6.48 -7.68
N ILE A 281 21.78 -6.44 -7.50
CA ILE A 281 21.16 -6.44 -6.16
C ILE A 281 21.48 -7.76 -5.45
N GLY A 282 21.30 -8.91 -6.11
CA GLY A 282 21.60 -10.23 -5.56
C GLY A 282 23.07 -10.36 -5.14
N GLU A 283 24.01 -9.94 -6.00
CA GLU A 283 25.44 -9.91 -5.69
C GLU A 283 25.78 -9.01 -4.48
N ALA A 284 25.09 -7.87 -4.35
CA ALA A 284 25.27 -6.99 -3.20
C ALA A 284 24.71 -7.62 -1.90
N VAL A 285 23.64 -8.38 -2.00
CA VAL A 285 23.08 -9.14 -0.88
C VAL A 285 24.05 -10.24 -0.45
N TYR A 286 24.60 -11.03 -1.38
CA TYR A 286 25.61 -12.04 -1.07
C TYR A 286 26.81 -11.47 -0.32
N ARG A 287 27.36 -10.33 -0.80
CA ARG A 287 28.47 -9.64 -0.11
C ARG A 287 28.11 -9.13 1.28
N ALA A 288 26.84 -8.89 1.54
CA ALA A 288 26.38 -8.43 2.86
C ALA A 288 26.12 -9.59 3.84
N MET A 289 26.18 -10.82 3.36
CA MET A 289 26.10 -12.05 4.18
C MET A 289 27.47 -12.52 4.66
N GLU A 290 28.57 -12.10 3.98
CA GLU A 290 29.96 -12.35 4.35
C GLU A 290 30.39 -11.43 5.52
#